data_c1d11d6c17ec18bddaa1296911477c9b
#
_entry.id   c1d11d6c17ec18bddaa1296911477c9b
#
_cell.length_a   1.000
_cell.length_b   1.000
_cell.length_c   1.000
_cell.angle_alpha   90.00
_cell.angle_beta   90.00
_cell.angle_gamma   90.00
#
_symmetry.space_group_name_H-M   'P 1'
#
loop_
_entity.id
_entity.type
_entity.pdbx_description
1 polymer ?
#
loop_
_entity_poly.entity_id
_entity_poly.type
_entity_poly.pdbx_seq_one_letter_code
_entity_poly.pdbx_strand_id
1 'polypeptide(L)'
;MLTGIMLTLIAAFSFILVLSFLVFFHELGHYSVARFFGIAVDRFSIGFGKPIWRRTSKAGVEWVVSRIPLGGYVKFSGDAGAASNPDVEQLAKIRANYEANPNGPAVKDVFHFRPVWQRALVVLAGPLANFILAIVLFAGIGLTVGIQFSTPEVSSVTEGQPADIAGFEVGDKILALDGKVMKSPSAVSQYLRLRSDTVIDALVERNGAELSLFVKPMRTEIRDEIGGLSKVGLIGIGVAAGEGDVEEIDNPLEAVGYGFSQTGEVLSSTGTYLARLFTLKEDGKQLGSVVKIATVTGKVAADTANADAPLGVKFRAWVLRMAFLAASISIALGVANLMPLPVLDGGHLLYYSYEAIVGRPLSQEKQEFGFKIGFAVLLTLFVVLTINDFGYVMSMRS
;
A
#
# COMPACT_ATOMS: atom_id res chain seq x y z
N MET A 1 26.63 19.96 6.39
CA MET A 1 26.44 18.55 6.04
C MET A 1 26.13 17.77 7.30
N LEU A 2 25.03 17.03 7.35
CA LEU A 2 24.65 16.25 8.53
C LEU A 2 25.61 15.05 8.68
N THR A 3 25.93 14.67 9.93
CA THR A 3 26.76 13.47 10.18
C THR A 3 26.01 12.20 9.80
N GLY A 4 26.74 11.13 9.42
CA GLY A 4 26.13 9.85 9.06
C GLY A 4 25.20 9.29 10.15
N ILE A 5 25.54 9.48 11.42
CA ILE A 5 24.70 9.07 12.57
C ILE A 5 23.36 9.82 12.56
N MET A 6 23.38 11.14 12.32
CA MET A 6 22.16 11.95 12.31
C MET A 6 21.22 11.57 11.15
N LEU A 7 21.78 11.26 9.96
CA LEU A 7 21.02 10.75 8.82
C LEU A 7 20.39 9.38 9.11
N THR A 8 21.12 8.49 9.78
CA THR A 8 20.60 7.19 10.21
C THR A 8 19.43 7.33 11.20
N LEU A 9 19.54 8.27 12.15
CA LEU A 9 18.47 8.55 13.10
C LEU A 9 17.23 9.14 12.41
N ILE A 10 17.39 10.05 11.46
CA ILE A 10 16.30 10.62 10.67
C ILE A 10 15.61 9.52 9.85
N ALA A 11 16.38 8.64 9.22
CA ALA A 11 15.88 7.52 8.44
C ALA A 11 15.06 6.55 9.31
N ALA A 12 15.62 6.13 10.44
CA ALA A 12 14.94 5.21 11.36
C ALA A 12 13.65 5.84 11.94
N PHE A 13 13.73 7.11 12.35
CA PHE A 13 12.55 7.84 12.84
C PHE A 13 11.45 7.92 11.78
N SER A 14 11.79 8.31 10.55
CA SER A 14 10.83 8.44 9.45
C SER A 14 10.16 7.11 9.12
N PHE A 15 10.92 6.02 9.08
CA PHE A 15 10.40 4.68 8.86
C PHE A 15 9.42 4.25 9.96
N ILE A 16 9.82 4.38 11.24
CA ILE A 16 8.98 4.01 12.39
C ILE A 16 7.70 4.85 12.41
N LEU A 17 7.82 6.16 12.13
CA LEU A 17 6.68 7.07 12.08
C LEU A 17 5.67 6.64 11.02
N VAL A 18 6.13 6.45 9.77
CA VAL A 18 5.26 6.03 8.66
C VAL A 18 4.59 4.69 8.97
N LEU A 19 5.37 3.70 9.39
CA LEU A 19 4.83 2.37 9.65
C LEU A 19 3.80 2.38 10.80
N SER A 20 4.11 3.06 11.92
CA SER A 20 3.19 3.16 13.05
C SER A 20 1.90 3.91 12.69
N PHE A 21 2.03 4.94 11.85
CA PHE A 21 0.90 5.71 11.34
C PHE A 21 -0.03 4.83 10.48
N LEU A 22 0.52 4.05 9.56
CA LEU A 22 -0.25 3.14 8.69
C LEU A 22 -0.97 2.05 9.49
N VAL A 23 -0.25 1.42 10.42
CA VAL A 23 -0.81 0.40 11.30
C VAL A 23 -1.92 0.97 12.18
N PHE A 24 -1.72 2.17 12.73
CA PHE A 24 -2.75 2.83 13.53
C PHE A 24 -4.07 2.99 12.77
N PHE A 25 -4.03 3.48 11.53
CA PHE A 25 -5.23 3.69 10.73
C PHE A 25 -5.88 2.37 10.30
N HIS A 26 -5.08 1.35 10.00
CA HIS A 26 -5.57 0.00 9.71
C HIS A 26 -6.37 -0.55 10.88
N GLU A 27 -5.77 -0.58 12.08
CA GLU A 27 -6.41 -1.07 13.30
C GLU A 27 -7.62 -0.19 13.70
N LEU A 28 -7.53 1.13 13.45
CA LEU A 28 -8.62 2.06 13.68
C LEU A 28 -9.85 1.74 12.82
N GLY A 29 -9.65 1.23 11.61
CA GLY A 29 -10.72 0.73 10.74
C GLY A 29 -11.51 -0.39 11.43
N HIS A 30 -10.83 -1.45 11.85
CA HIS A 30 -11.43 -2.57 12.58
C HIS A 30 -12.15 -2.10 13.85
N TYR A 31 -11.46 -1.30 14.65
CA TYR A 31 -11.99 -0.77 15.89
C TYR A 31 -13.26 0.08 15.69
N SER A 32 -13.24 0.98 14.71
CA SER A 32 -14.34 1.92 14.48
C SER A 32 -15.63 1.21 14.08
N VAL A 33 -15.54 0.25 13.16
CA VAL A 33 -16.70 -0.53 12.69
C VAL A 33 -17.18 -1.51 13.77
N ALA A 34 -16.26 -2.11 14.53
CA ALA A 34 -16.63 -2.92 15.68
C ALA A 34 -17.44 -2.11 16.73
N ARG A 35 -16.94 -0.91 17.06
CA ARG A 35 -17.64 -0.01 18.00
C ARG A 35 -18.98 0.49 17.45
N PHE A 36 -19.07 0.74 16.16
CA PHE A 36 -20.33 1.11 15.49
C PHE A 36 -21.41 0.03 15.67
N PHE A 37 -21.01 -1.25 15.57
CA PHE A 37 -21.92 -2.37 15.81
C PHE A 37 -22.10 -2.72 17.30
N GLY A 38 -21.50 -1.97 18.23
CA GLY A 38 -21.59 -2.25 19.67
C GLY A 38 -20.82 -3.49 20.10
N ILE A 39 -19.80 -3.90 19.34
CA ILE A 39 -18.92 -5.02 19.69
C ILE A 39 -17.98 -4.59 20.82
N ALA A 40 -17.83 -5.44 21.82
CA ALA A 40 -16.93 -5.20 22.94
C ALA A 40 -15.46 -5.41 22.50
N VAL A 41 -14.64 -4.41 22.79
CA VAL A 41 -13.21 -4.39 22.48
C VAL A 41 -12.43 -4.30 23.79
N ASP A 42 -11.54 -5.23 24.05
CA ASP A 42 -10.70 -5.26 25.23
C ASP A 42 -9.47 -4.36 25.08
N ARG A 43 -8.82 -4.43 23.91
CA ARG A 43 -7.56 -3.71 23.68
C ARG A 43 -7.40 -3.24 22.24
N PHE A 44 -6.83 -2.04 22.10
CA PHE A 44 -6.30 -1.48 20.87
C PHE A 44 -4.79 -1.28 21.03
N SER A 45 -3.96 -1.95 20.24
CA SER A 45 -2.50 -1.90 20.38
C SER A 45 -1.81 -1.50 19.10
N ILE A 46 -0.89 -0.51 19.21
CA ILE A 46 0.10 -0.22 18.19
C ILE A 46 1.40 -0.90 18.61
N GLY A 47 1.89 -1.83 17.78
CA GLY A 47 3.07 -2.63 18.06
C GLY A 47 2.78 -3.87 18.90
N PHE A 48 3.84 -4.67 19.06
CA PHE A 48 3.83 -5.93 19.80
C PHE A 48 4.77 -5.89 21.01
N GLY A 49 4.59 -6.84 21.94
CA GLY A 49 5.44 -7.04 23.10
C GLY A 49 5.04 -6.22 24.32
N LYS A 50 6.02 -5.87 25.17
CA LYS A 50 5.74 -5.16 26.43
C LYS A 50 5.27 -3.72 26.17
N PRO A 51 4.18 -3.25 26.82
CA PRO A 51 3.71 -1.89 26.70
C PRO A 51 4.76 -0.85 27.14
N ILE A 52 4.95 0.19 26.32
CA ILE A 52 5.68 1.41 26.69
C ILE A 52 4.72 2.42 27.32
N TRP A 53 3.51 2.50 26.75
CA TRP A 53 2.44 3.37 27.23
C TRP A 53 1.11 2.62 27.17
N ARG A 54 0.26 2.86 28.18
CA ARG A 54 -1.10 2.32 28.23
C ARG A 54 -2.07 3.29 28.89
N ARG A 55 -3.30 3.31 28.42
CA ARG A 55 -4.38 4.10 28.99
C ARG A 55 -5.70 3.39 28.74
N THR A 56 -6.51 3.23 29.77
CA THR A 56 -7.87 2.71 29.65
C THR A 56 -8.83 3.86 29.36
N SER A 57 -9.65 3.74 28.30
CA SER A 57 -10.69 4.70 27.96
C SER A 57 -11.88 4.59 28.91
N LYS A 58 -12.77 5.59 28.89
CA LYS A 58 -14.04 5.54 29.66
C LYS A 58 -14.94 4.35 29.24
N ALA A 59 -14.77 3.83 28.03
CA ALA A 59 -15.50 2.69 27.51
C ALA A 59 -14.84 1.33 27.86
N GLY A 60 -13.82 1.30 28.73
CA GLY A 60 -13.14 0.10 29.16
C GLY A 60 -12.06 -0.41 28.22
N VAL A 61 -11.87 0.19 27.05
CA VAL A 61 -10.85 -0.26 26.07
C VAL A 61 -9.46 0.17 26.53
N GLU A 62 -8.53 -0.77 26.59
CA GLU A 62 -7.12 -0.51 26.88
C GLU A 62 -6.38 -0.09 25.60
N TRP A 63 -5.93 1.16 25.53
CA TRP A 63 -5.07 1.69 24.45
C TRP A 63 -3.61 1.48 24.80
N VAL A 64 -2.86 0.86 23.92
CA VAL A 64 -1.48 0.43 24.18
C VAL A 64 -0.56 0.85 23.04
N VAL A 65 0.63 1.37 23.40
CA VAL A 65 1.77 1.48 22.50
C VAL A 65 2.85 0.55 23.01
N SER A 66 3.29 -0.38 22.16
CA SER A 66 4.24 -1.44 22.51
C SER A 66 5.63 -1.19 21.95
N ARG A 67 6.65 -1.94 22.44
CA ARG A 67 8.06 -1.70 22.12
C ARG A 67 8.45 -2.00 20.67
N ILE A 68 7.76 -2.93 20.02
CA ILE A 68 8.08 -3.36 18.66
C ILE A 68 7.05 -2.75 17.72
N PRO A 69 7.37 -1.66 17.00
CA PRO A 69 6.40 -0.92 16.17
C PRO A 69 6.15 -1.59 14.80
N LEU A 70 6.20 -2.92 14.74
CA LEU A 70 6.02 -3.72 13.52
C LEU A 70 4.63 -4.36 13.52
N GLY A 71 3.57 -3.55 13.37
CA GLY A 71 2.20 -4.02 13.35
C GLY A 71 1.35 -3.50 14.51
N GLY A 72 0.15 -4.01 14.64
CA GLY A 72 -0.81 -3.69 15.70
C GLY A 72 -1.85 -4.80 15.82
N TYR A 73 -2.84 -4.59 16.68
CA TYR A 73 -4.01 -5.46 16.77
C TYR A 73 -5.15 -4.81 17.55
N VAL A 74 -6.36 -5.15 17.16
CA VAL A 74 -7.56 -4.95 17.96
C VAL A 74 -7.94 -6.28 18.58
N LYS A 75 -8.00 -6.35 19.93
CA LYS A 75 -8.47 -7.54 20.63
C LYS A 75 -9.94 -7.36 20.96
N PHE A 76 -10.77 -8.18 20.33
CA PHE A 76 -12.19 -8.24 20.67
C PHE A 76 -12.41 -9.11 21.91
N SER A 77 -13.45 -8.82 22.68
CA SER A 77 -13.84 -9.64 23.82
C SER A 77 -14.23 -11.04 23.33
N GLY A 78 -13.64 -12.05 23.94
CA GLY A 78 -13.82 -13.44 23.54
C GLY A 78 -12.75 -14.01 22.61
N ASP A 79 -11.84 -13.17 22.08
CA ASP A 79 -10.72 -13.65 21.27
C ASP A 79 -9.64 -14.29 22.14
N ALA A 80 -9.32 -15.55 21.83
CA ALA A 80 -8.17 -16.24 22.45
C ALA A 80 -6.84 -15.77 21.84
N GLY A 81 -6.83 -15.19 20.63
CA GLY A 81 -5.67 -14.66 19.91
C GLY A 81 -6.06 -14.11 18.55
N ALA A 82 -5.16 -13.37 17.91
CA ALA A 82 -5.39 -12.71 16.61
C ALA A 82 -5.76 -13.64 15.44
N ALA A 83 -5.59 -14.94 15.59
CA ALA A 83 -5.86 -15.96 14.58
C ALA A 83 -7.05 -16.87 14.91
N SER A 84 -7.81 -16.59 15.98
CA SER A 84 -8.80 -17.54 16.47
C SER A 84 -10.18 -17.24 15.87
N ASN A 85 -10.61 -18.12 14.96
CA ASN A 85 -12.01 -18.30 14.62
C ASN A 85 -12.52 -19.55 15.34
N PRO A 86 -13.23 -19.40 16.47
CA PRO A 86 -13.66 -20.54 17.28
C PRO A 86 -14.66 -21.42 16.49
N ASP A 87 -14.52 -22.72 16.63
CA ASP A 87 -15.50 -23.68 16.14
C ASP A 87 -16.72 -23.76 17.07
N VAL A 88 -17.67 -24.65 16.75
CA VAL A 88 -18.94 -24.78 17.49
C VAL A 88 -18.71 -25.11 18.97
N GLU A 89 -17.72 -25.97 19.30
CA GLU A 89 -17.43 -26.35 20.68
C GLU A 89 -16.80 -25.20 21.48
N GLN A 90 -15.85 -24.49 20.86
CA GLN A 90 -15.23 -23.32 21.48
C GLN A 90 -16.24 -22.19 21.67
N LEU A 91 -17.15 -21.96 20.69
CA LEU A 91 -18.23 -20.99 20.84
C LEU A 91 -19.12 -21.29 22.02
N ALA A 92 -19.44 -22.59 22.27
CA ALA A 92 -20.23 -22.98 23.44
C ALA A 92 -19.51 -22.68 24.75
N LYS A 93 -18.19 -22.94 24.83
CA LYS A 93 -17.35 -22.62 26.00
C LYS A 93 -17.25 -21.10 26.22
N ILE A 94 -17.04 -20.33 25.17
CA ILE A 94 -17.00 -18.87 25.23
C ILE A 94 -18.35 -18.35 25.75
N ARG A 95 -19.47 -18.83 25.21
CA ARG A 95 -20.81 -18.43 25.64
C ARG A 95 -21.01 -18.69 27.14
N ALA A 96 -20.74 -19.91 27.62
CA ALA A 96 -20.87 -20.28 29.01
C ALA A 96 -20.05 -19.37 29.94
N ASN A 97 -18.82 -19.02 29.55
CA ASN A 97 -17.96 -18.11 30.31
C ASN A 97 -18.55 -16.68 30.44
N TYR A 98 -19.14 -16.17 29.35
CA TYR A 98 -19.75 -14.82 29.39
C TYR A 98 -21.10 -14.81 30.08
N GLU A 99 -21.91 -15.88 30.01
CA GLU A 99 -23.16 -16.03 30.74
C GLU A 99 -22.90 -16.14 32.27
N ALA A 100 -21.78 -16.74 32.68
CA ALA A 100 -21.38 -16.87 34.07
C ALA A 100 -20.76 -15.58 34.64
N ASN A 101 -20.43 -14.58 33.85
CA ASN A 101 -19.79 -13.33 34.29
C ASN A 101 -20.73 -12.12 34.13
N PRO A 102 -21.54 -11.79 35.16
CA PRO A 102 -22.52 -10.70 35.10
C PRO A 102 -21.88 -9.30 34.96
N ASN A 103 -20.58 -9.16 35.26
CA ASN A 103 -19.84 -7.90 35.16
C ASN A 103 -19.10 -7.74 33.81
N GLY A 104 -19.15 -8.76 32.95
CA GLY A 104 -18.53 -8.75 31.63
C GLY A 104 -19.48 -8.19 30.55
N PRO A 105 -18.99 -8.08 29.31
CA PRO A 105 -19.83 -7.78 28.16
C PRO A 105 -20.95 -8.82 28.00
N ALA A 106 -22.13 -8.37 27.53
CA ALA A 106 -23.20 -9.30 27.22
C ALA A 106 -22.77 -10.22 26.06
N VAL A 107 -23.24 -11.46 26.05
CA VAL A 107 -22.92 -12.46 24.99
C VAL A 107 -23.15 -11.88 23.59
N LYS A 108 -24.23 -11.11 23.41
CA LYS A 108 -24.56 -10.44 22.14
C LYS A 108 -23.50 -9.43 21.67
N ASP A 109 -22.68 -8.92 22.57
CA ASP A 109 -21.66 -7.89 22.30
C ASP A 109 -20.28 -8.50 22.03
N VAL A 110 -20.15 -9.81 22.21
CA VAL A 110 -18.94 -10.57 21.88
C VAL A 110 -18.88 -10.76 20.36
N PHE A 111 -17.71 -10.50 19.76
CA PHE A 111 -17.49 -10.51 18.32
C PHE A 111 -18.00 -11.79 17.62
N HIS A 112 -17.66 -12.96 18.16
CA HIS A 112 -18.00 -14.26 17.56
C HIS A 112 -19.50 -14.57 17.51
N PHE A 113 -20.33 -13.90 18.32
CA PHE A 113 -21.78 -14.10 18.32
C PHE A 113 -22.52 -13.06 17.46
N ARG A 114 -21.79 -12.16 16.83
CA ARG A 114 -22.37 -11.23 15.84
C ARG A 114 -22.69 -11.94 14.54
N PRO A 115 -23.73 -11.47 13.79
CA PRO A 115 -24.01 -11.97 12.46
C PRO A 115 -22.77 -11.94 11.57
N VAL A 116 -22.63 -12.93 10.68
CA VAL A 116 -21.45 -13.12 9.81
C VAL A 116 -21.12 -11.84 9.03
N TRP A 117 -22.15 -11.15 8.50
CA TRP A 117 -21.98 -9.92 7.74
C TRP A 117 -21.37 -8.78 8.58
N GLN A 118 -21.71 -8.66 9.89
CA GLN A 118 -21.09 -7.67 10.77
C GLN A 118 -19.62 -8.00 11.00
N ARG A 119 -19.30 -9.27 11.26
CA ARG A 119 -17.91 -9.72 11.43
C ARG A 119 -17.08 -9.50 10.15
N ALA A 120 -17.67 -9.79 9.00
CA ALA A 120 -17.03 -9.52 7.70
C ALA A 120 -16.77 -8.03 7.48
N LEU A 121 -17.73 -7.16 7.81
CA LEU A 121 -17.54 -5.70 7.70
C LEU A 121 -16.47 -5.16 8.67
N VAL A 122 -16.39 -5.70 9.89
CA VAL A 122 -15.33 -5.34 10.85
C VAL A 122 -13.95 -5.69 10.28
N VAL A 123 -13.79 -6.90 9.73
CA VAL A 123 -12.52 -7.32 9.15
C VAL A 123 -12.19 -6.55 7.88
N LEU A 124 -13.17 -6.30 7.01
CA LEU A 124 -12.97 -5.51 5.79
C LEU A 124 -12.58 -4.04 6.09
N ALA A 125 -12.99 -3.53 7.26
CA ALA A 125 -12.79 -2.13 7.62
C ALA A 125 -11.31 -1.73 7.77
N GLY A 126 -10.42 -2.66 8.16
CA GLY A 126 -8.98 -2.41 8.21
C GLY A 126 -8.40 -2.05 6.85
N PRO A 127 -8.49 -2.95 5.85
CA PRO A 127 -8.06 -2.65 4.49
C PRO A 127 -8.75 -1.42 3.88
N LEU A 128 -10.04 -1.22 4.11
CA LEU A 128 -10.76 -0.03 3.64
C LEU A 128 -10.23 1.26 4.27
N ALA A 129 -9.89 1.24 5.55
CA ALA A 129 -9.28 2.40 6.22
C ALA A 129 -7.94 2.78 5.58
N ASN A 130 -7.16 1.82 5.11
CA ASN A 130 -5.93 2.08 4.37
C ASN A 130 -6.19 2.78 3.03
N PHE A 131 -7.22 2.38 2.28
CA PHE A 131 -7.57 3.08 1.04
C PHE A 131 -8.11 4.48 1.30
N ILE A 132 -8.96 4.65 2.32
CA ILE A 132 -9.45 5.97 2.74
C ILE A 132 -8.28 6.87 3.15
N LEU A 133 -7.33 6.35 3.92
CA LEU A 133 -6.13 7.09 4.31
C LEU A 133 -5.33 7.54 3.09
N ALA A 134 -5.14 6.68 2.11
CA ALA A 134 -4.42 7.02 0.87
C ALA A 134 -5.14 8.15 0.10
N ILE A 135 -6.47 8.08 -0.02
CA ILE A 135 -7.28 9.13 -0.65
C ILE A 135 -7.09 10.47 0.07
N VAL A 136 -7.16 10.48 1.41
CA VAL A 136 -6.98 11.69 2.22
C VAL A 136 -5.56 12.27 2.08
N LEU A 137 -4.54 11.41 2.08
CA LEU A 137 -3.15 11.85 1.92
C LEU A 137 -2.90 12.42 0.53
N PHE A 138 -3.37 11.77 -0.54
CA PHE A 138 -3.24 12.31 -1.91
C PHE A 138 -4.05 13.59 -2.09
N ALA A 139 -5.26 13.67 -1.54
CA ALA A 139 -6.04 14.91 -1.54
C ALA A 139 -5.29 16.06 -0.85
N GLY A 140 -4.67 15.79 0.31
CA GLY A 140 -3.84 16.76 1.02
C GLY A 140 -2.59 17.20 0.24
N ILE A 141 -1.97 16.27 -0.48
CA ILE A 141 -0.85 16.59 -1.40
C ILE A 141 -1.35 17.49 -2.53
N GLY A 142 -2.49 17.13 -3.18
CA GLY A 142 -3.08 17.93 -4.24
C GLY A 142 -3.39 19.36 -3.82
N LEU A 143 -3.97 19.57 -2.63
CA LEU A 143 -4.23 20.91 -2.06
C LEU A 143 -2.96 21.72 -1.77
N THR A 144 -1.83 21.06 -1.52
CA THR A 144 -0.58 21.74 -1.12
C THR A 144 0.37 22.02 -2.26
N VAL A 145 0.34 21.20 -3.31
CA VAL A 145 1.31 21.26 -4.43
C VAL A 145 0.62 21.65 -5.73
N GLY A 146 -0.71 21.52 -5.80
CA GLY A 146 -1.47 21.58 -7.06
C GLY A 146 -1.31 20.29 -7.88
N ILE A 147 -2.04 20.19 -8.98
CA ILE A 147 -1.90 19.11 -9.95
C ILE A 147 -1.23 19.69 -11.19
N GLN A 148 -0.07 19.16 -11.53
CA GLN A 148 0.55 19.48 -12.81
C GLN A 148 -0.08 18.60 -13.88
N PHE A 149 -0.98 19.16 -14.66
CA PHE A 149 -1.41 18.58 -15.92
C PHE A 149 -0.53 19.16 -17.01
N SER A 150 0.33 18.34 -17.58
CA SER A 150 1.05 18.72 -18.77
C SER A 150 0.94 17.61 -19.79
N THR A 151 0.62 17.93 -21.02
CA THR A 151 0.67 16.94 -22.09
C THR A 151 2.10 16.42 -22.20
N PRO A 152 2.33 15.09 -22.01
CA PRO A 152 3.68 14.55 -22.12
C PRO A 152 4.21 14.73 -23.55
N GLU A 153 5.37 15.32 -23.69
CA GLU A 153 6.02 15.56 -24.99
C GLU A 153 7.34 14.80 -25.07
N VAL A 154 7.61 14.16 -26.20
CA VAL A 154 8.84 13.46 -26.47
C VAL A 154 9.98 14.46 -26.63
N SER A 155 10.89 14.51 -25.67
CA SER A 155 12.04 15.43 -25.65
C SER A 155 13.30 14.84 -26.30
N SER A 156 13.38 13.51 -26.38
CA SER A 156 14.47 12.81 -27.07
C SER A 156 14.03 11.41 -27.50
N VAL A 157 14.59 10.93 -28.59
CA VAL A 157 14.44 9.56 -29.07
C VAL A 157 15.85 8.96 -29.23
N THR A 158 16.07 7.79 -28.63
CA THR A 158 17.35 7.09 -28.71
C THR A 158 17.38 6.20 -29.93
N GLU A 159 18.34 6.41 -30.83
CA GLU A 159 18.52 5.68 -32.08
C GLU A 159 18.64 4.14 -31.82
N GLY A 160 17.97 3.34 -32.66
CA GLY A 160 17.91 1.89 -32.54
C GLY A 160 17.07 1.32 -31.42
N GLN A 161 16.47 2.13 -30.56
CA GLN A 161 15.58 1.69 -29.50
C GLN A 161 14.13 1.49 -30.00
N PRO A 162 13.25 0.79 -29.27
CA PRO A 162 11.90 0.47 -29.70
C PRO A 162 11.07 1.67 -30.20
N ALA A 163 11.23 2.85 -29.62
CA ALA A 163 10.50 4.04 -30.04
C ALA A 163 10.97 4.58 -31.39
N ASP A 164 12.28 4.58 -31.65
CA ASP A 164 12.86 4.95 -32.94
C ASP A 164 12.34 4.03 -34.05
N ILE A 165 12.38 2.70 -33.80
CA ILE A 165 11.86 1.69 -34.73
C ILE A 165 10.33 1.86 -34.95
N ALA A 166 9.59 2.27 -33.94
CA ALA A 166 8.14 2.52 -34.01
C ALA A 166 7.80 3.85 -34.69
N GLY A 167 8.80 4.72 -34.93
CA GLY A 167 8.62 5.99 -35.64
C GLY A 167 8.22 7.16 -34.74
N PHE A 168 8.55 7.13 -33.43
CA PHE A 168 8.43 8.31 -32.58
C PHE A 168 9.44 9.39 -32.99
N GLU A 169 9.03 10.64 -32.88
CA GLU A 169 9.87 11.80 -33.15
C GLU A 169 9.87 12.78 -31.97
N VAL A 170 10.93 13.59 -31.88
CA VAL A 170 10.99 14.68 -30.91
C VAL A 170 9.88 15.69 -31.20
N GLY A 171 9.13 16.11 -30.19
CA GLY A 171 7.97 16.98 -30.30
C GLY A 171 6.63 16.23 -30.38
N ASP A 172 6.62 14.90 -30.47
CA ASP A 172 5.37 14.12 -30.36
C ASP A 172 4.72 14.33 -28.99
N LYS A 173 3.46 14.72 -28.98
CA LYS A 173 2.67 14.79 -27.74
C LYS A 173 1.96 13.46 -27.52
N ILE A 174 2.24 12.79 -26.42
CA ILE A 174 1.65 11.48 -26.08
C ILE A 174 0.27 11.71 -25.46
N LEU A 175 -0.79 11.47 -26.23
CA LEU A 175 -2.17 11.67 -25.79
C LEU A 175 -2.70 10.49 -24.99
N ALA A 176 -2.46 9.25 -25.47
CA ALA A 176 -2.93 8.04 -24.81
C ALA A 176 -1.99 6.84 -25.06
N LEU A 177 -2.02 5.88 -24.14
CA LEU A 177 -1.38 4.56 -24.27
C LEU A 177 -2.43 3.48 -24.02
N ASP A 178 -2.65 2.57 -25.00
CA ASP A 178 -3.73 1.55 -24.97
C ASP A 178 -5.09 2.18 -24.62
N GLY A 179 -5.41 3.35 -25.16
CA GLY A 179 -6.63 4.10 -24.89
C GLY A 179 -6.68 4.83 -23.53
N LYS A 180 -5.68 4.68 -22.66
CA LYS A 180 -5.59 5.42 -21.40
C LYS A 180 -4.94 6.78 -21.64
N VAL A 181 -5.67 7.87 -21.38
CA VAL A 181 -5.17 9.25 -21.53
C VAL A 181 -3.98 9.50 -20.59
N MET A 182 -2.90 10.06 -21.14
CA MET A 182 -1.69 10.40 -20.39
C MET A 182 -1.69 11.89 -20.05
N LYS A 183 -1.69 12.21 -18.75
CA LYS A 183 -1.80 13.59 -18.25
C LYS A 183 -0.48 14.12 -17.66
N SER A 184 0.59 13.33 -17.67
CA SER A 184 1.89 13.75 -17.17
C SER A 184 3.01 12.85 -17.71
N PRO A 185 4.27 13.32 -17.77
CA PRO A 185 5.44 12.50 -18.13
C PRO A 185 5.62 11.30 -17.19
N SER A 186 5.32 11.47 -15.91
CA SER A 186 5.40 10.40 -14.93
C SER A 186 4.39 9.28 -15.19
N ALA A 187 3.16 9.63 -15.65
CA ALA A 187 2.14 8.65 -16.03
C ALA A 187 2.60 7.78 -17.21
N VAL A 188 3.20 8.41 -18.25
CA VAL A 188 3.80 7.68 -19.39
C VAL A 188 4.90 6.75 -18.91
N SER A 189 5.85 7.26 -18.14
CA SER A 189 6.96 6.45 -17.62
C SER A 189 6.47 5.26 -16.79
N GLN A 190 5.53 5.47 -15.88
CA GLN A 190 4.96 4.42 -15.05
C GLN A 190 4.21 3.37 -15.89
N TYR A 191 3.47 3.81 -16.90
CA TYR A 191 2.73 2.92 -17.79
C TYR A 191 3.66 1.98 -18.56
N LEU A 192 4.71 2.53 -19.16
CA LEU A 192 5.70 1.79 -19.94
C LEU A 192 6.52 0.82 -19.10
N ARG A 193 6.98 1.28 -17.91
CA ARG A 193 7.80 0.49 -16.99
C ARG A 193 7.14 -0.84 -16.58
N LEU A 194 5.82 -0.86 -16.45
CA LEU A 194 5.06 -2.05 -16.05
C LEU A 194 4.66 -2.96 -17.22
N ARG A 195 5.04 -2.66 -18.46
CA ARG A 195 4.56 -3.38 -19.65
C ARG A 195 5.69 -3.82 -20.57
N SER A 196 6.82 -4.26 -19.99
CA SER A 196 7.88 -4.90 -20.77
C SER A 196 7.33 -6.05 -21.61
N ASP A 197 7.84 -6.19 -22.82
CA ASP A 197 7.52 -7.25 -23.78
C ASP A 197 6.05 -7.31 -24.25
N THR A 198 5.26 -6.25 -24.00
CA THR A 198 3.86 -6.13 -24.47
C THR A 198 3.78 -5.04 -25.51
N VAL A 199 3.13 -5.29 -26.64
CA VAL A 199 2.89 -4.24 -27.65
C VAL A 199 1.87 -3.26 -27.10
N ILE A 200 2.18 -1.98 -27.20
CA ILE A 200 1.38 -0.85 -26.72
C ILE A 200 0.97 -0.02 -27.93
N ASP A 201 -0.31 0.34 -28.02
CA ASP A 201 -0.83 1.32 -28.96
C ASP A 201 -0.67 2.71 -28.34
N ALA A 202 0.21 3.54 -28.92
CA ALA A 202 0.47 4.89 -28.50
C ALA A 202 -0.19 5.87 -29.47
N LEU A 203 -1.21 6.60 -28.98
CA LEU A 203 -1.82 7.72 -29.70
C LEU A 203 -0.97 8.95 -29.44
N VAL A 204 -0.37 9.53 -30.47
CA VAL A 204 0.44 10.74 -30.40
C VAL A 204 -0.13 11.82 -31.31
N GLU A 205 0.07 13.10 -30.94
CA GLU A 205 -0.19 14.26 -31.83
C GLU A 205 1.16 14.73 -32.36
N ARG A 206 1.27 14.79 -33.68
CA ARG A 206 2.41 15.34 -34.44
C ARG A 206 1.94 16.37 -35.43
N ASN A 207 2.42 17.60 -35.30
CA ASN A 207 2.03 18.73 -36.18
C ASN A 207 0.50 18.95 -36.30
N GLY A 208 -0.26 18.71 -35.22
CA GLY A 208 -1.71 18.81 -35.16
C GLY A 208 -2.48 17.62 -35.75
N ALA A 209 -1.82 16.56 -36.17
CA ALA A 209 -2.43 15.30 -36.62
C ALA A 209 -2.23 14.18 -35.61
N GLU A 210 -3.30 13.43 -35.32
CA GLU A 210 -3.22 12.23 -34.49
C GLU A 210 -2.65 11.04 -35.27
N LEU A 211 -1.70 10.34 -34.66
CA LEU A 211 -1.04 9.16 -35.19
C LEU A 211 -1.07 8.04 -34.17
N SER A 212 -1.32 6.80 -34.60
CA SER A 212 -1.23 5.60 -33.76
C SER A 212 0.10 4.89 -34.05
N LEU A 213 0.96 4.76 -33.04
CA LEU A 213 2.27 4.12 -33.12
C LEU A 213 2.28 2.88 -32.23
N PHE A 214 2.67 1.74 -32.81
CA PHE A 214 2.77 0.49 -32.06
C PHE A 214 4.20 0.27 -31.57
N VAL A 215 4.38 0.26 -30.25
CA VAL A 215 5.69 0.11 -29.63
C VAL A 215 5.72 -1.01 -28.62
N LYS A 216 6.81 -1.76 -28.58
CA LYS A 216 7.02 -2.85 -27.62
C LYS A 216 8.15 -2.48 -26.67
N PRO A 217 7.88 -2.11 -25.40
CA PRO A 217 8.91 -1.78 -24.45
C PRO A 217 9.85 -2.97 -24.21
N MET A 218 11.16 -2.71 -24.29
CA MET A 218 12.19 -3.70 -24.03
C MET A 218 12.46 -3.78 -22.52
N ARG A 219 12.62 -4.99 -21.99
CA ARG A 219 12.98 -5.21 -20.59
C ARG A 219 14.43 -4.82 -20.35
N THR A 220 14.65 -3.72 -19.64
CA THR A 220 15.98 -3.13 -19.42
C THR A 220 16.24 -3.00 -17.93
N GLU A 221 17.47 -3.26 -17.50
CA GLU A 221 17.91 -3.01 -16.12
C GLU A 221 18.40 -1.57 -16.01
N ILE A 222 17.77 -0.82 -15.11
CA ILE A 222 18.13 0.58 -14.83
C ILE A 222 18.37 0.80 -13.34
N ARG A 223 19.11 1.85 -13.01
CA ARG A 223 19.10 2.38 -11.64
C ARG A 223 17.86 3.22 -11.43
N ASP A 224 17.12 2.93 -10.37
CA ASP A 224 15.99 3.76 -9.96
C ASP A 224 16.45 5.06 -9.28
N GLU A 225 15.50 5.93 -8.93
CA GLU A 225 15.77 7.25 -8.33
C GLU A 225 16.53 7.18 -7.00
N ILE A 226 16.47 6.03 -6.33
CA ILE A 226 17.20 5.81 -5.07
C ILE A 226 18.49 5.01 -5.25
N GLY A 227 18.86 4.70 -6.50
CA GLY A 227 20.13 4.09 -6.89
C GLY A 227 20.15 2.58 -6.89
N GLY A 228 19.03 1.89 -6.62
CA GLY A 228 18.93 0.43 -6.72
C GLY A 228 18.70 -0.03 -8.17
N LEU A 229 19.15 -1.25 -8.50
CA LEU A 229 18.89 -1.85 -9.81
C LEU A 229 17.48 -2.40 -9.91
N SER A 230 16.78 -2.06 -10.99
CA SER A 230 15.40 -2.44 -11.24
C SER A 230 15.20 -2.78 -12.73
N LYS A 231 14.49 -3.87 -13.01
CA LYS A 231 14.14 -4.24 -14.39
C LYS A 231 12.78 -3.66 -14.75
N VAL A 232 12.73 -2.88 -15.81
CA VAL A 232 11.54 -2.16 -16.27
C VAL A 232 11.41 -2.20 -17.78
N GLY A 233 10.22 -1.93 -18.29
CA GLY A 233 9.99 -1.71 -19.71
C GLY A 233 10.43 -0.30 -20.12
N LEU A 234 11.28 -0.21 -21.15
CA LEU A 234 11.70 1.07 -21.74
C LEU A 234 11.52 1.02 -23.25
N ILE A 235 11.21 2.18 -23.82
CA ILE A 235 11.12 2.35 -25.29
C ILE A 235 12.22 3.25 -25.86
N GLY A 236 13.03 3.88 -25.00
CA GLY A 236 14.15 4.73 -25.43
C GLY A 236 13.73 6.16 -25.77
N ILE A 237 12.74 6.73 -25.07
CA ILE A 237 12.38 8.15 -25.18
C ILE A 237 12.69 8.90 -23.88
N GLY A 238 13.05 10.17 -24.00
CA GLY A 238 12.90 11.15 -22.97
C GLY A 238 11.50 11.77 -23.06
N VAL A 239 10.81 11.92 -21.94
CA VAL A 239 9.50 12.58 -21.88
C VAL A 239 9.61 13.80 -20.97
N ALA A 240 9.31 14.97 -21.51
CA ALA A 240 9.23 16.23 -20.78
C ALA A 240 7.78 16.66 -20.58
N ALA A 241 7.57 17.58 -19.66
CA ALA A 241 6.32 18.32 -19.59
C ALA A 241 6.29 19.28 -20.78
N GLY A 242 5.32 19.11 -21.68
CA GLY A 242 5.00 20.09 -22.70
C GLY A 242 4.42 21.37 -22.08
N GLU A 243 3.99 22.32 -22.92
CA GLU A 243 3.24 23.47 -22.44
C GLU A 243 2.01 22.98 -21.69
N GLY A 244 1.94 23.25 -20.41
CA GLY A 244 0.86 22.79 -19.54
C GLY A 244 0.68 23.72 -18.37
N ASP A 245 -0.54 23.82 -17.91
CA ASP A 245 -0.92 24.61 -16.77
C ASP A 245 -0.75 23.79 -15.48
N VAL A 246 -0.25 24.44 -14.44
CA VAL A 246 -0.40 23.94 -13.08
C VAL A 246 -1.81 24.30 -12.65
N GLU A 247 -2.69 23.33 -12.61
CA GLU A 247 -4.03 23.53 -12.07
C GLU A 247 -3.91 23.52 -10.54
N GLU A 248 -4.03 24.69 -9.92
CA GLU A 248 -4.13 24.79 -8.47
C GLU A 248 -5.47 24.22 -8.02
N ILE A 249 -5.45 23.28 -7.08
CA ILE A 249 -6.68 22.77 -6.49
C ILE A 249 -7.06 23.67 -5.32
N ASP A 250 -7.99 24.56 -5.53
CA ASP A 250 -8.53 25.44 -4.49
C ASP A 250 -9.76 24.84 -3.79
N ASN A 251 -10.38 23.83 -4.41
CA ASN A 251 -11.62 23.24 -3.94
C ASN A 251 -11.34 21.89 -3.24
N PRO A 252 -11.73 21.72 -1.95
CA PRO A 252 -11.57 20.45 -1.24
C PRO A 252 -12.25 19.26 -1.93
N LEU A 253 -13.34 19.45 -2.66
CA LEU A 253 -14.03 18.38 -3.39
C LEU A 253 -13.20 17.87 -4.58
N GLU A 254 -12.57 18.78 -5.31
CA GLU A 254 -11.62 18.43 -6.39
C GLU A 254 -10.40 17.71 -5.85
N ALA A 255 -9.89 18.15 -4.69
CA ALA A 255 -8.79 17.47 -4.02
C ALA A 255 -9.16 16.01 -3.64
N VAL A 256 -10.36 15.77 -3.15
CA VAL A 256 -10.86 14.43 -2.88
C VAL A 256 -10.96 13.63 -4.17
N GLY A 257 -11.47 14.23 -5.28
CA GLY A 257 -11.51 13.62 -6.61
C GLY A 257 -10.11 13.21 -7.08
N TYR A 258 -9.13 14.09 -6.91
CA TYR A 258 -7.71 13.77 -7.18
C TYR A 258 -7.20 12.62 -6.33
N GLY A 259 -7.50 12.61 -5.02
CA GLY A 259 -7.15 11.53 -4.11
C GLY A 259 -7.71 10.18 -4.56
N PHE A 260 -8.96 10.13 -5.01
CA PHE A 260 -9.57 8.94 -5.60
C PHE A 260 -8.86 8.51 -6.89
N SER A 261 -8.59 9.45 -7.79
CA SER A 261 -7.90 9.17 -9.06
C SER A 261 -6.51 8.58 -8.82
N GLN A 262 -5.69 9.20 -7.96
CA GLN A 262 -4.35 8.72 -7.62
C GLN A 262 -4.38 7.35 -6.93
N THR A 263 -5.31 7.14 -6.00
CA THR A 263 -5.49 5.84 -5.36
C THR A 263 -5.87 4.77 -6.39
N GLY A 264 -6.77 5.09 -7.32
CA GLY A 264 -7.16 4.22 -8.43
C GLY A 264 -6.00 3.88 -9.36
N GLU A 265 -5.13 4.84 -9.66
CA GLU A 265 -3.93 4.62 -10.48
C GLU A 265 -2.94 3.68 -9.81
N VAL A 266 -2.66 3.88 -8.52
CA VAL A 266 -1.77 2.98 -7.74
C VAL A 266 -2.37 1.58 -7.63
N LEU A 267 -3.68 1.45 -7.40
CA LEU A 267 -4.39 0.16 -7.38
C LEU A 267 -4.30 -0.54 -8.74
N SER A 268 -4.55 0.15 -9.83
CA SER A 268 -4.47 -0.39 -11.19
C SER A 268 -3.06 -0.85 -11.53
N SER A 269 -2.05 -0.06 -11.16
CA SER A 269 -0.64 -0.39 -11.35
C SER A 269 -0.23 -1.62 -10.52
N THR A 270 -0.66 -1.67 -9.26
CA THR A 270 -0.44 -2.82 -8.36
C THR A 270 -1.12 -4.08 -8.92
N GLY A 271 -2.38 -3.97 -9.35
CA GLY A 271 -3.11 -5.07 -9.97
C GLY A 271 -2.45 -5.58 -11.26
N THR A 272 -2.01 -4.66 -12.12
CA THR A 272 -1.26 -5.00 -13.35
C THR A 272 0.04 -5.74 -13.02
N TYR A 273 0.80 -5.25 -12.04
CA TYR A 273 2.04 -5.90 -11.62
C TYR A 273 1.80 -7.30 -11.06
N LEU A 274 0.80 -7.46 -10.17
CA LEU A 274 0.43 -8.77 -9.62
C LEU A 274 -0.03 -9.73 -10.72
N ALA A 275 -0.87 -9.30 -11.66
CA ALA A 275 -1.31 -10.12 -12.79
C ALA A 275 -0.12 -10.58 -13.65
N ARG A 276 0.86 -9.70 -13.88
CA ARG A 276 2.09 -10.05 -14.62
C ARG A 276 3.00 -10.99 -13.83
N LEU A 277 3.02 -10.87 -12.51
CA LEU A 277 3.75 -11.79 -11.62
C LEU A 277 3.13 -13.20 -11.69
N PHE A 278 1.81 -13.31 -11.58
CA PHE A 278 1.12 -14.60 -11.69
C PHE A 278 1.24 -15.24 -13.08
N THR A 279 1.39 -14.44 -14.14
CA THR A 279 1.63 -14.93 -15.51
C THR A 279 3.10 -15.11 -15.83
N LEU A 280 4.00 -15.05 -14.84
CA LEU A 280 5.45 -15.22 -14.96
C LEU A 280 6.12 -14.24 -15.95
N LYS A 281 5.49 -13.11 -16.20
CA LYS A 281 6.03 -12.01 -17.00
C LYS A 281 6.91 -11.06 -16.18
N GLU A 282 6.86 -11.15 -14.84
CA GLU A 282 7.69 -10.40 -13.91
C GLU A 282 8.36 -11.34 -12.90
N ASP A 283 9.53 -10.93 -12.38
CA ASP A 283 10.38 -11.76 -11.51
C ASP A 283 10.20 -11.48 -10.01
N GLY A 284 9.23 -10.65 -9.63
CA GLY A 284 8.96 -10.30 -8.24
C GLY A 284 9.96 -9.33 -7.59
N LYS A 285 11.03 -8.92 -8.28
CA LYS A 285 12.07 -8.03 -7.72
C LYS A 285 11.58 -6.62 -7.37
N GLN A 286 10.45 -6.21 -7.93
CA GLN A 286 9.84 -4.92 -7.59
C GLN A 286 9.07 -4.98 -6.26
N LEU A 287 8.60 -6.17 -5.84
CA LEU A 287 8.04 -6.34 -4.52
C LEU A 287 9.13 -6.10 -3.47
N GLY A 288 8.79 -5.36 -2.45
CA GLY A 288 9.69 -5.06 -1.35
C GLY A 288 9.22 -5.68 -0.03
N SER A 289 10.16 -6.12 0.78
CA SER A 289 9.92 -6.44 2.18
C SER A 289 10.01 -5.17 3.04
N VAL A 290 9.89 -5.35 4.35
CA VAL A 290 10.12 -4.29 5.34
C VAL A 290 11.49 -3.63 5.17
N VAL A 291 12.50 -4.39 4.69
CA VAL A 291 13.87 -3.88 4.45
C VAL A 291 13.88 -2.83 3.33
N LYS A 292 13.21 -3.11 2.20
CA LYS A 292 13.10 -2.15 1.10
C LYS A 292 12.31 -0.91 1.50
N ILE A 293 11.18 -1.08 2.21
CA ILE A 293 10.38 0.05 2.72
C ILE A 293 11.24 0.93 3.64
N ALA A 294 11.98 0.33 4.58
CA ALA A 294 12.87 1.06 5.46
C ALA A 294 13.98 1.80 4.71
N THR A 295 14.57 1.15 3.70
CA THR A 295 15.64 1.72 2.86
C THR A 295 15.12 2.90 2.06
N VAL A 296 13.97 2.75 1.36
CA VAL A 296 13.36 3.83 0.56
C VAL A 296 12.97 5.00 1.43
N THR A 297 12.22 4.75 2.51
CA THR A 297 11.78 5.79 3.45
C THR A 297 12.97 6.51 4.06
N GLY A 298 13.99 5.75 4.48
CA GLY A 298 15.20 6.30 5.07
C GLY A 298 16.00 7.15 4.09
N LYS A 299 16.17 6.69 2.85
CA LYS A 299 16.90 7.45 1.83
C LYS A 299 16.17 8.73 1.44
N VAL A 300 14.87 8.67 1.18
CA VAL A 300 14.07 9.86 0.86
C VAL A 300 14.13 10.88 2.00
N ALA A 301 14.09 10.44 3.25
CA ALA A 301 14.24 11.31 4.41
C ALA A 301 15.63 11.94 4.50
N ALA A 302 16.69 11.14 4.29
CA ALA A 302 18.08 11.60 4.32
C ALA A 302 18.40 12.58 3.18
N ASP A 303 17.96 12.28 1.96
CA ASP A 303 18.16 13.15 0.78
C ASP A 303 17.46 14.51 0.98
N THR A 304 16.25 14.48 1.55
CA THR A 304 15.51 15.72 1.88
C THR A 304 16.22 16.52 2.96
N ALA A 305 16.77 15.86 3.98
CA ALA A 305 17.51 16.53 5.05
C ALA A 305 18.84 17.15 4.56
N ASN A 306 19.49 16.52 3.58
CA ASN A 306 20.75 16.97 2.99
C ASN A 306 20.59 18.02 1.86
N ALA A 307 19.38 18.23 1.34
CA ALA A 307 19.13 19.21 0.30
C ALA A 307 19.68 20.60 0.72
N ASP A 308 20.17 21.39 -0.23
CA ASP A 308 20.59 22.77 0.03
C ASP A 308 19.37 23.71 -0.04
N ALA A 309 18.66 23.81 1.08
CA ALA A 309 17.44 24.60 1.20
C ALA A 309 17.20 25.05 2.65
N PRO A 310 16.43 26.12 2.88
CA PRO A 310 16.02 26.54 4.22
C PRO A 310 15.26 25.43 4.97
N LEU A 311 15.38 25.41 6.31
CA LEU A 311 14.80 24.37 7.15
C LEU A 311 13.29 24.19 6.94
N GLY A 312 12.53 25.28 6.79
CA GLY A 312 11.08 25.22 6.52
C GLY A 312 10.75 24.54 5.20
N VAL A 313 11.55 24.79 4.15
CA VAL A 313 11.40 24.14 2.84
C VAL A 313 11.71 22.64 2.94
N LYS A 314 12.79 22.26 3.64
CA LYS A 314 13.15 20.87 3.90
C LYS A 314 12.04 20.14 4.67
N PHE A 315 11.50 20.77 5.71
CA PHE A 315 10.42 20.18 6.50
C PHE A 315 9.15 19.96 5.66
N ARG A 316 8.72 20.97 4.87
CA ARG A 316 7.59 20.83 3.95
C ARG A 316 7.82 19.71 2.94
N ALA A 317 8.98 19.66 2.32
CA ALA A 317 9.34 18.61 1.37
C ALA A 317 9.35 17.21 2.01
N TRP A 318 9.86 17.10 3.25
CA TRP A 318 9.85 15.86 4.00
C TRP A 318 8.41 15.40 4.29
N VAL A 319 7.54 16.28 4.77
CA VAL A 319 6.14 15.96 5.03
C VAL A 319 5.44 15.44 3.77
N LEU A 320 5.58 16.15 2.64
CA LEU A 320 4.95 15.77 1.37
C LEU A 320 5.46 14.43 0.83
N ARG A 321 6.78 14.22 0.87
CA ARG A 321 7.39 12.96 0.44
C ARG A 321 7.00 11.79 1.34
N MET A 322 6.96 11.98 2.66
CA MET A 322 6.49 10.97 3.61
C MET A 322 4.99 10.69 3.44
N ALA A 323 4.17 11.70 3.19
CA ALA A 323 2.76 11.53 2.89
C ALA A 323 2.52 10.72 1.60
N PHE A 324 3.28 11.00 0.54
CA PHE A 324 3.23 10.22 -0.72
C PHE A 324 3.63 8.76 -0.51
N LEU A 325 4.73 8.51 0.20
CA LEU A 325 5.17 7.15 0.55
C LEU A 325 4.12 6.44 1.44
N ALA A 326 3.60 7.14 2.45
CA ALA A 326 2.57 6.60 3.32
C ALA A 326 1.29 6.23 2.54
N ALA A 327 0.83 7.08 1.62
CA ALA A 327 -0.32 6.78 0.77
C ALA A 327 -0.08 5.53 -0.09
N SER A 328 1.08 5.45 -0.75
CA SER A 328 1.44 4.31 -1.62
C SER A 328 1.57 3.00 -0.82
N ILE A 329 2.24 3.03 0.34
CA ILE A 329 2.39 1.87 1.22
C ILE A 329 1.04 1.48 1.82
N SER A 330 0.18 2.45 2.16
CA SER A 330 -1.17 2.21 2.67
C SER A 330 -2.01 1.39 1.69
N ILE A 331 -1.97 1.74 0.40
CA ILE A 331 -2.64 0.98 -0.65
C ILE A 331 -2.08 -0.43 -0.75
N ALA A 332 -0.75 -0.57 -0.77
CA ALA A 332 -0.09 -1.87 -0.85
C ALA A 332 -0.47 -2.76 0.36
N LEU A 333 -0.51 -2.18 1.57
CA LEU A 333 -0.94 -2.87 2.79
C LEU A 333 -2.41 -3.29 2.73
N GLY A 334 -3.30 -2.41 2.24
CA GLY A 334 -4.72 -2.73 2.03
C GLY A 334 -4.90 -3.88 1.04
N VAL A 335 -4.20 -3.86 -0.10
CA VAL A 335 -4.23 -4.94 -1.09
C VAL A 335 -3.67 -6.24 -0.52
N ALA A 336 -2.53 -6.18 0.17
CA ALA A 336 -1.90 -7.36 0.78
C ALA A 336 -2.83 -8.00 1.82
N ASN A 337 -3.46 -7.21 2.69
CA ASN A 337 -4.39 -7.72 3.70
C ASN A 337 -5.68 -8.29 3.11
N LEU A 338 -6.08 -7.90 1.90
CA LEU A 338 -7.21 -8.51 1.18
C LEU A 338 -6.85 -9.81 0.46
N MET A 339 -5.57 -10.20 0.42
CA MET A 339 -5.19 -11.49 -0.17
C MET A 339 -5.84 -12.65 0.59
N PRO A 340 -6.28 -13.71 -0.12
CA PRO A 340 -6.98 -14.86 0.47
C PRO A 340 -6.03 -15.80 1.23
N LEU A 341 -5.25 -15.25 2.15
CA LEU A 341 -4.31 -15.99 3.00
C LEU A 341 -4.82 -16.04 4.44
N PRO A 342 -4.97 -17.22 5.06
CA PRO A 342 -5.60 -17.39 6.38
C PRO A 342 -4.99 -16.62 7.56
N VAL A 343 -3.86 -15.98 7.37
CA VAL A 343 -3.17 -15.14 8.37
C VAL A 343 -3.53 -13.66 8.22
N LEU A 344 -4.15 -13.28 7.10
CA LEU A 344 -4.53 -11.92 6.73
C LEU A 344 -6.06 -11.74 6.80
N ASP A 345 -6.52 -10.50 6.78
CA ASP A 345 -7.96 -10.17 6.81
C ASP A 345 -8.73 -10.86 5.69
N GLY A 346 -8.18 -10.93 4.47
CA GLY A 346 -8.78 -11.62 3.34
C GLY A 346 -9.00 -13.11 3.60
N GLY A 347 -8.16 -13.76 4.40
CA GLY A 347 -8.37 -15.14 4.83
C GLY A 347 -9.55 -15.28 5.79
N HIS A 348 -9.72 -14.34 6.74
CA HIS A 348 -10.90 -14.32 7.60
C HIS A 348 -12.18 -14.07 6.80
N LEU A 349 -12.13 -13.19 5.79
CA LEU A 349 -13.27 -12.98 4.88
C LEU A 349 -13.65 -14.25 4.10
N LEU A 350 -12.68 -15.09 3.71
CA LEU A 350 -12.96 -16.40 3.11
C LEU A 350 -13.66 -17.34 4.11
N TYR A 351 -13.24 -17.37 5.36
CA TYR A 351 -13.90 -18.19 6.40
C TYR A 351 -15.34 -17.72 6.64
N TYR A 352 -15.57 -16.41 6.69
CA TYR A 352 -16.91 -15.85 6.82
C TYR A 352 -17.77 -16.09 5.58
N SER A 353 -17.21 -16.06 4.38
CA SER A 353 -17.91 -16.42 3.15
C SER A 353 -18.34 -17.88 3.16
N TYR A 354 -17.46 -18.79 3.60
CA TYR A 354 -17.81 -20.19 3.80
C TYR A 354 -18.94 -20.35 4.83
N GLU A 355 -18.84 -19.70 5.98
CA GLU A 355 -19.87 -19.76 7.02
C GLU A 355 -21.21 -19.22 6.54
N ALA A 356 -21.23 -18.15 5.76
CA ALA A 356 -22.44 -17.57 5.19
C ALA A 356 -23.16 -18.54 4.21
N ILE A 357 -22.39 -19.33 3.45
CA ILE A 357 -22.93 -20.28 2.48
C ILE A 357 -23.37 -21.58 3.16
N VAL A 358 -22.56 -22.11 4.09
CA VAL A 358 -22.77 -23.44 4.70
C VAL A 358 -23.62 -23.36 5.98
N GLY A 359 -23.79 -22.16 6.57
CA GLY A 359 -24.57 -21.93 7.79
C GLY A 359 -23.84 -22.34 9.09
N ARG A 360 -22.57 -22.73 9.03
CA ARG A 360 -21.74 -23.08 10.20
C ARG A 360 -20.28 -22.72 9.96
N PRO A 361 -19.53 -22.37 11.02
CA PRO A 361 -18.10 -22.10 10.89
C PRO A 361 -17.32 -23.35 10.44
N LEU A 362 -16.17 -23.10 9.81
CA LEU A 362 -15.22 -24.15 9.44
C LEU A 362 -14.68 -24.84 10.70
N SER A 363 -14.45 -26.16 10.66
CA SER A 363 -13.88 -26.88 11.81
C SER A 363 -12.48 -26.37 12.16
N GLN A 364 -12.12 -26.42 13.46
CA GLN A 364 -10.83 -25.95 13.95
C GLN A 364 -9.65 -26.59 13.22
N GLU A 365 -9.68 -27.89 12.99
CA GLU A 365 -8.61 -28.61 12.27
C GLU A 365 -8.34 -28.05 10.88
N LYS A 366 -9.42 -27.71 10.13
CA LYS A 366 -9.29 -27.12 8.78
C LYS A 366 -8.78 -25.68 8.84
N GLN A 367 -9.20 -24.91 9.85
CA GLN A 367 -8.72 -23.55 10.06
C GLN A 367 -7.23 -23.56 10.44
N GLU A 368 -6.80 -24.43 11.38
CA GLU A 368 -5.40 -24.58 11.76
C GLU A 368 -4.53 -25.04 10.58
N PHE A 369 -5.04 -25.97 9.77
CA PHE A 369 -4.34 -26.42 8.57
C PHE A 369 -4.17 -25.26 7.57
N GLY A 370 -5.24 -24.52 7.30
CA GLY A 370 -5.20 -23.33 6.45
C GLY A 370 -4.22 -22.28 6.99
N PHE A 371 -4.24 -22.03 8.30
CA PHE A 371 -3.33 -21.10 8.97
C PHE A 371 -1.85 -21.55 8.81
N LYS A 372 -1.54 -22.82 9.01
CA LYS A 372 -0.18 -23.36 8.83
C LYS A 372 0.32 -23.18 7.39
N ILE A 373 -0.55 -23.43 6.39
CA ILE A 373 -0.22 -23.20 4.98
C ILE A 373 -0.02 -21.71 4.72
N GLY A 374 -0.96 -20.86 5.12
CA GLY A 374 -0.87 -19.42 4.93
C GLY A 374 0.37 -18.82 5.58
N PHE A 375 0.68 -19.26 6.80
CA PHE A 375 1.89 -18.83 7.51
C PHE A 375 3.18 -19.29 6.80
N ALA A 376 3.22 -20.54 6.32
CA ALA A 376 4.36 -21.06 5.56
C ALA A 376 4.58 -20.27 4.25
N VAL A 377 3.49 -19.95 3.53
CA VAL A 377 3.54 -19.10 2.32
C VAL A 377 4.06 -17.70 2.65
N LEU A 378 3.53 -17.06 3.69
CA LEU A 378 3.98 -15.72 4.10
C LEU A 378 5.43 -15.72 4.57
N LEU A 379 5.85 -16.73 5.33
CA LEU A 379 7.24 -16.85 5.77
C LEU A 379 8.18 -17.06 4.57
N THR A 380 7.81 -17.91 3.62
CA THR A 380 8.58 -18.11 2.40
C THR A 380 8.69 -16.82 1.59
N LEU A 381 7.57 -16.13 1.39
CA LEU A 381 7.54 -14.84 0.70
C LEU A 381 8.41 -13.80 1.42
N PHE A 382 8.30 -13.71 2.74
CA PHE A 382 9.12 -12.81 3.55
C PHE A 382 10.62 -13.08 3.37
N VAL A 383 11.05 -14.34 3.43
CA VAL A 383 12.45 -14.73 3.25
C VAL A 383 12.93 -14.39 1.85
N VAL A 384 12.17 -14.77 0.81
CA VAL A 384 12.52 -14.49 -0.59
C VAL A 384 12.62 -12.99 -0.85
N LEU A 385 11.64 -12.20 -0.40
CA LEU A 385 11.66 -10.75 -0.57
C LEU A 385 12.80 -10.11 0.21
N THR A 386 13.10 -10.59 1.42
CA THR A 386 14.22 -10.08 2.24
C THR A 386 15.56 -10.34 1.56
N ILE A 387 15.79 -11.55 1.01
CA ILE A 387 17.02 -11.86 0.24
C ILE A 387 17.12 -10.95 -0.99
N ASN A 388 16.02 -10.76 -1.71
CA ASN A 388 15.97 -9.88 -2.86
C ASN A 388 16.29 -8.42 -2.49
N ASP A 389 15.76 -7.94 -1.35
CA ASP A 389 16.00 -6.59 -0.85
C ASP A 389 17.46 -6.37 -0.43
N PHE A 390 18.12 -7.37 0.14
CA PHE A 390 19.55 -7.29 0.40
C PHE A 390 20.36 -7.16 -0.89
N GLY A 391 20.00 -7.89 -1.95
CA GLY A 391 20.59 -7.72 -3.28
C GLY A 391 20.40 -6.30 -3.82
N TYR A 392 19.18 -5.75 -3.66
CA TYR A 392 18.86 -4.38 -4.03
C TYR A 392 19.70 -3.35 -3.25
N VAL A 393 19.80 -3.49 -1.92
CA VAL A 393 20.61 -2.59 -1.07
C VAL A 393 22.10 -2.69 -1.43
N MET A 394 22.60 -3.88 -1.76
CA MET A 394 23.99 -4.04 -2.22
C MET A 394 24.24 -3.31 -3.53
N SER A 395 23.29 -3.38 -4.48
CA SER A 395 23.40 -2.68 -5.77
C SER A 395 23.42 -1.16 -5.67
N MET A 396 22.92 -0.58 -4.57
CA MET A 396 23.00 0.86 -4.31
C MET A 396 24.41 1.32 -3.91
N ARG A 397 25.27 0.39 -3.47
CA ARG A 397 26.65 0.69 -3.03
C ARG A 397 27.70 0.46 -4.09
N SER A 398 27.35 -0.28 -5.15
CA SER A 398 28.19 -0.53 -6.33
C SER A 398 28.00 0.60 -7.35
#